data_e80ed29d2c5776e14c0e95d4cacd7ad1
#
_entry.id   e80ed29d2c5776e14c0e95d4cacd7ad1
#
_cell.length_a   1.000
_cell.length_b   1.000
_cell.length_c   1.000
_cell.angle_alpha   90.00
_cell.angle_beta   90.00
_cell.angle_gamma   90.00
#
_symmetry.space_group_name_H-M   'P 1'
#
loop_
_entity.id
_entity.type
_entity.pdbx_description
1 polymer ?
#
loop_
_entity_poly.entity_id
_entity_poly.type
_entity_poly.pdbx_seq_one_letter_code
_entity_poly.pdbx_strand_id
1 'polypeptide(L)' 'MKGYLNEDGYMGFVNGRYILFASEAEYEEYMTED' A
#
# COMPACT_ATOMS: atom_id res chain seq x y z
N MET A 1 8.19 -3.39 4.08
CA MET A 1 7.26 -2.42 3.51
C MET A 1 6.49 -1.74 4.62
N LYS A 2 6.05 -0.54 4.39
CA LYS A 2 5.47 0.26 5.44
C LYS A 2 4.03 0.64 5.09
N GLY A 3 3.09 0.29 5.95
CA GLY A 3 1.70 0.58 5.69
C GLY A 3 0.81 0.10 6.81
N TYR A 4 -0.47 0.34 6.66
CA TYR A 4 -1.42 -0.09 7.67
C TYR A 4 -2.80 -0.25 7.04
N LEU A 5 -3.61 -1.09 7.65
CA LEU A 5 -4.95 -1.36 7.20
C LEU A 5 -5.91 -0.30 7.72
N ASN A 6 -6.84 0.14 6.89
CA ASN A 6 -7.91 0.98 7.38
C ASN A 6 -9.23 0.54 6.74
N GLU A 7 -10.31 1.23 7.09
CA GLU A 7 -11.62 0.75 6.67
C GLU A 7 -11.89 0.94 5.18
N ASP A 8 -11.11 1.78 4.53
CA ASP A 8 -11.27 2.01 3.09
C ASP A 8 -10.34 1.12 2.26
N GLY A 9 -9.43 0.41 2.92
CA GLY A 9 -8.48 -0.43 2.21
C GLY A 9 -7.17 -0.49 2.96
N TYR A 10 -6.07 -0.47 2.22
CA TYR A 10 -4.74 -0.55 2.80
C TYR A 10 -3.92 0.68 2.41
N MET A 11 -3.42 1.39 3.40
CA MET A 11 -2.59 2.56 3.14
C MET A 11 -1.13 2.13 3.06
N GLY A 12 -0.57 2.20 1.88
CA GLY A 12 0.82 1.82 1.66
C GLY A 12 1.71 3.04 1.49
N PHE A 13 2.87 3.01 2.11
CA PHE A 13 3.81 4.11 2.06
C PHE A 13 4.67 4.02 0.80
N VAL A 14 4.58 5.03 -0.06
CA VAL A 14 5.29 5.05 -1.33
C VAL A 14 5.90 6.43 -1.55
N ASN A 15 7.22 6.47 -1.70
CA ASN A 15 7.93 7.71 -2.04
C ASN A 15 7.58 8.88 -1.13
N GLY A 16 7.52 8.62 0.16
CA GLY A 16 7.33 9.67 1.14
C GLY A 16 5.89 10.02 1.44
N ARG A 17 4.95 9.24 0.94
CA ARG A 17 3.56 9.50 1.22
C ARG A 17 2.76 8.22 1.19
N TYR A 18 1.57 8.25 1.77
CA TYR A 18 0.70 7.09 1.80
C TYR A 18 -0.26 7.12 0.63
N ILE A 19 -0.48 5.96 0.03
CA ILE A 19 -1.40 5.80 -1.08
C ILE A 19 -2.39 4.70 -0.70
N LEU A 20 -3.67 4.91 -1.00
CA LEU A 20 -4.70 3.93 -0.69
C LEU A 20 -4.71 2.82 -1.73
N PHE A 21 -4.57 1.58 -1.26
CA PHE A 21 -4.66 0.39 -2.11
C PHE A 21 -5.89 -0.40 -1.70
N ALA A 22 -6.36 -1.25 -2.60
CA ALA A 22 -7.52 -2.09 -2.31
C ALA A 22 -7.23 -3.08 -1.19
N SER A 23 -5.98 -3.57 -1.12
CA SER A 23 -5.59 -4.51 -0.08
C SER A 23 -4.07 -4.49 0.05
N GLU A 24 -3.58 -5.17 1.11
CA GLU A 24 -2.14 -5.29 1.30
C GLU A 24 -1.49 -6.02 0.13
N ALA A 25 -2.20 -7.00 -0.43
CA ALA A 25 -1.67 -7.74 -1.57
C ALA A 25 -1.43 -6.82 -2.76
N GLU A 26 -2.33 -5.87 -2.96
CA GLU A 26 -2.16 -4.89 -4.03
C GLU A 26 -0.94 -4.01 -3.80
N TYR A 27 -0.74 -3.62 -2.56
CA TYR A 27 0.41 -2.80 -2.21
C TYR A 27 1.71 -3.58 -2.43
N GLU A 28 1.75 -4.84 -2.00
CA GLU A 28 2.94 -5.65 -2.17
C GLU A 28 3.26 -5.87 -3.65
N GLU A 29 2.24 -6.11 -4.44
CA GLU A 29 2.44 -6.30 -5.86
C GLU A 29 2.97 -5.03 -6.51
N TYR A 30 2.44 -3.89 -6.10
CA TYR A 30 2.89 -2.60 -6.60
C TYR A 30 4.37 -2.38 -6.27
N MET A 31 4.76 -2.71 -5.05
CA MET A 31 6.12 -2.45 -4.59
C MET A 31 7.15 -3.43 -5.18
N THR A 32 6.72 -4.63 -5.54
CA THR A 32 7.64 -5.61 -6.12
C THR A 32 7.73 -5.51 -7.63
N GLU A 33 6.85 -4.78 -8.23
CA GLU A 33 6.86 -4.60 -9.68
C GLU A 33 7.85 -3.52 -10.05
N ASP A 34 8.67 -3.81 -11.03
CA ASP A 34 9.65 -2.82 -11.50
C ASP A 34 9.17 -2.10 -12.72
#